data_7e2b248de048b95ba06cb7cfa15262af
#
_entry.id   7e2b248de048b95ba06cb7cfa15262af
#
_cell.length_a   1.000
_cell.length_b   1.000
_cell.length_c   1.000
_cell.angle_alpha   90.00
_cell.angle_beta   90.00
_cell.angle_gamma   90.00
#
_symmetry.space_group_name_H-M   'P 1'
#
loop_
_entity.id
_entity.type
_entity.pdbx_description
1 polymer ?
#
loop_
_entity_poly.entity_id
_entity_poly.type
_entity_poly.pdbx_seq_one_letter_code
_entity_poly.pdbx_strand_id
1 'polypeptide(L)'
;LLLLLLLLLLLLLLRLPLLLLLLLLLLFESVDYKNILHWTPPINDTSLQYYVQWKIYGEPQWLDVDGCQGIEKHHCDLSGVTSDPREWYYARVHASSKPASKSAWTLSPRFSPRWDTKISPPVLKLNITEQGIVVRVKPPRPLVRKMHNDLFYKIYLVHNSGAEEEFEMECCFHKLNLKKVKHKEEYCLQAETVIAFQAKSSDRSPEKCVTTL
;
A
#
# COMPACT_ATOMS: atom_id res chain seq x y z
N LEU A 1 30.77 -14.79 37.50
CA LEU A 1 29.33 -14.57 37.45
C LEU A 1 28.96 -13.37 36.58
N LEU A 2 29.57 -12.18 36.84
CA LEU A 2 29.29 -10.94 36.09
C LEU A 2 29.62 -11.05 34.59
N LEU A 3 30.75 -11.66 34.25
CA LEU A 3 31.19 -11.87 32.86
C LEU A 3 30.24 -12.79 32.09
N LEU A 4 29.71 -13.83 32.77
CA LEU A 4 28.75 -14.78 32.18
C LEU A 4 27.39 -14.08 31.90
N LEU A 5 26.93 -13.21 32.82
CA LEU A 5 25.73 -12.40 32.64
C LEU A 5 25.88 -11.39 31.50
N LEU A 6 27.04 -10.74 31.37
CA LEU A 6 27.34 -9.82 30.26
C LEU A 6 27.36 -10.57 28.90
N LEU A 7 27.93 -11.76 28.86
CA LEU A 7 27.95 -12.59 27.65
C LEU A 7 26.56 -13.06 27.24
N LEU A 8 25.72 -13.45 28.20
CA LEU A 8 24.31 -13.81 27.98
C LEU A 8 23.49 -12.60 27.49
N LEU A 9 23.72 -11.42 28.07
CA LEU A 9 23.05 -10.19 27.65
C LEU A 9 23.46 -9.80 26.23
N LEU A 10 24.74 -9.92 25.87
CA LEU A 10 25.26 -9.66 24.54
C LEU A 10 24.71 -10.65 23.51
N LEU A 11 24.57 -11.93 23.85
CA LEU A 11 23.95 -12.95 22.99
C LEU A 11 22.45 -12.71 22.80
N LEU A 12 21.74 -12.21 23.84
CA LEU A 12 20.34 -11.81 23.73
C LEU A 12 20.19 -10.57 22.81
N LEU A 13 21.06 -9.57 22.98
CA LEU A 13 21.05 -8.34 22.14
C LEU A 13 21.44 -8.64 20.69
N LEU A 14 22.30 -9.61 20.40
CA LEU A 14 22.61 -10.07 19.06
C LEU A 14 21.49 -10.90 18.42
N ARG A 15 20.65 -11.58 19.23
CA ARG A 15 19.49 -12.30 18.72
C ARG A 15 18.28 -11.43 18.44
N LEU A 16 18.16 -10.25 19.09
CA LEU A 16 17.06 -9.30 18.84
C LEU A 16 17.00 -8.82 17.37
N PRO A 17 18.09 -8.37 16.74
CA PRO A 17 18.06 -7.95 15.34
C PRO A 17 17.80 -9.11 14.38
N LEU A 18 18.25 -10.34 14.71
CA LEU A 18 17.97 -11.53 13.92
C LEU A 18 16.48 -11.93 13.99
N LEU A 19 15.85 -11.80 15.16
CA LEU A 19 14.43 -12.04 15.36
C LEU A 19 13.57 -10.95 14.67
N LEU A 20 14.04 -9.70 14.70
CA LEU A 20 13.42 -8.57 13.97
C LEU A 20 13.56 -8.76 12.46
N LEU A 21 14.68 -9.31 11.98
CA LEU A 21 14.91 -9.65 10.58
C LEU A 21 13.99 -10.81 10.12
N LEU A 22 13.73 -11.80 10.98
CA LEU A 22 12.76 -12.87 10.70
C LEU A 22 11.32 -12.35 10.62
N LEU A 23 10.96 -11.30 11.36
CA LEU A 23 9.63 -10.67 11.31
C LEU A 23 9.38 -9.88 10.01
N LEU A 24 10.42 -9.51 9.28
CA LEU A 24 10.34 -8.81 7.98
C LEU A 24 10.28 -9.77 6.78
N LEU A 25 10.34 -11.09 7.00
CA LEU A 25 10.45 -12.09 5.93
C LEU A 25 9.13 -12.38 5.20
N LEU A 26 7.98 -12.06 5.76
CA LEU A 26 6.68 -12.31 5.15
C LEU A 26 5.72 -11.18 5.51
N LEU A 27 5.28 -10.40 4.51
CA LEU A 27 4.39 -9.27 4.74
C LEU A 27 3.40 -9.07 3.59
N PHE A 28 2.24 -8.51 3.90
CA PHE A 28 1.31 -8.00 2.90
C PHE A 28 1.71 -6.59 2.47
N GLU A 29 1.73 -6.39 1.17
CA GLU A 29 1.70 -5.07 0.54
C GLU A 29 0.34 -4.90 -0.13
N SER A 30 -0.39 -3.86 0.25
CA SER A 30 -1.72 -3.61 -0.29
C SER A 30 -1.84 -2.16 -0.74
N VAL A 31 -2.23 -1.99 -2.00
CA VAL A 31 -2.50 -0.68 -2.60
C VAL A 31 -3.82 -0.77 -3.36
N ASP A 32 -4.77 0.10 -3.02
CA ASP A 32 -6.10 0.13 -3.64
C ASP A 32 -6.78 -1.24 -3.64
N TYR A 33 -6.67 -2.01 -2.55
CA TYR A 33 -7.19 -3.37 -2.38
C TYR A 33 -6.54 -4.43 -3.30
N LYS A 34 -5.41 -4.12 -3.89
CA LYS A 34 -4.55 -5.14 -4.48
C LYS A 34 -3.61 -5.67 -3.42
N ASN A 35 -3.87 -6.88 -2.93
CA ASN A 35 -3.24 -7.46 -1.76
C ASN A 35 -2.19 -8.49 -2.18
N ILE A 36 -0.93 -8.11 -2.15
CA ILE A 36 0.19 -8.97 -2.54
C ILE A 36 0.95 -9.41 -1.29
N LEU A 37 1.13 -10.70 -1.14
CA LEU A 37 2.00 -11.28 -0.12
C LEU A 37 3.41 -11.35 -0.70
N HIS A 38 4.40 -10.79 0.02
CA HIS A 38 5.82 -10.84 -0.34
C HIS A 38 6.62 -11.57 0.72
N TRP A 39 7.69 -12.26 0.29
CA TRP A 39 8.65 -12.88 1.19
C TRP A 39 10.06 -12.78 0.66
N THR A 40 11.03 -12.86 1.57
CA THR A 40 12.43 -12.88 1.24
C THR A 40 12.91 -14.33 1.17
N PRO A 41 13.55 -14.76 0.07
CA PRO A 41 14.09 -16.11 -0.02
C PRO A 41 15.25 -16.30 0.96
N PRO A 42 15.52 -17.54 1.41
CA PRO A 42 16.75 -17.85 2.11
C PRO A 42 17.98 -17.53 1.25
N ILE A 43 19.05 -17.06 1.89
CA ILE A 43 20.30 -16.76 1.20
C ILE A 43 20.87 -18.08 0.64
N ASN A 44 21.19 -18.13 -0.66
CA ASN A 44 21.87 -19.21 -1.37
C ASN A 44 21.05 -20.38 -1.96
N ASP A 45 19.73 -20.25 -2.13
CA ASP A 45 19.01 -21.33 -2.84
C ASP A 45 18.10 -20.74 -3.94
N THR A 46 18.46 -20.97 -5.21
CA THR A 46 17.71 -20.53 -6.40
C THR A 46 16.75 -21.60 -6.94
N SER A 47 16.68 -22.78 -6.30
CA SER A 47 15.88 -23.93 -6.77
C SER A 47 14.65 -24.20 -5.91
N LEU A 48 14.27 -23.28 -5.03
CA LEU A 48 13.16 -23.46 -4.11
C LEU A 48 11.81 -23.21 -4.80
N GLN A 49 10.85 -24.04 -4.46
CA GLN A 49 9.45 -23.84 -4.77
C GLN A 49 8.70 -23.43 -3.51
N TYR A 50 7.78 -22.48 -3.65
CA TYR A 50 7.00 -21.91 -2.55
C TYR A 50 5.55 -22.33 -2.66
N TYR A 51 4.95 -22.59 -1.50
CA TYR A 51 3.55 -22.97 -1.34
C TYR A 51 2.90 -22.01 -0.37
N VAL A 52 1.77 -21.42 -0.78
CA VAL A 52 1.09 -20.36 -0.04
C VAL A 52 -0.26 -20.83 0.42
N GLN A 53 -0.56 -20.61 1.70
CA GLN A 53 -1.89 -20.81 2.27
C GLN A 53 -2.40 -19.56 2.96
N TRP A 54 -3.70 -19.46 3.07
CA TRP A 54 -4.40 -18.35 3.72
C TRP A 54 -5.53 -18.84 4.61
N LYS A 55 -6.00 -18.01 5.52
CA LYS A 55 -7.23 -18.24 6.27
C LYS A 55 -7.82 -16.92 6.79
N ILE A 56 -9.11 -16.93 7.10
CA ILE A 56 -9.77 -15.87 7.88
C ILE A 56 -9.35 -16.01 9.35
N TYR A 57 -9.19 -14.91 10.04
CA TYR A 57 -8.92 -14.88 11.49
C TYR A 57 -10.07 -15.55 12.25
N GLY A 58 -9.73 -16.46 13.16
CA GLY A 58 -10.72 -17.26 13.92
C GLY A 58 -11.06 -18.60 13.27
N GLU A 59 -10.92 -18.75 11.95
CA GLU A 59 -11.15 -20.02 11.29
C GLU A 59 -9.99 -21.00 11.54
N PRO A 60 -10.28 -22.29 11.79
CA PRO A 60 -9.23 -23.28 12.08
C PRO A 60 -8.50 -23.74 10.82
N GLN A 61 -9.16 -23.74 9.67
CA GLN A 61 -8.68 -24.38 8.45
C GLN A 61 -7.82 -23.44 7.60
N TRP A 62 -6.67 -23.94 7.13
CA TRP A 62 -5.84 -23.31 6.13
C TRP A 62 -6.23 -23.79 4.74
N LEU A 63 -6.35 -22.86 3.80
CA LEU A 63 -6.71 -23.11 2.41
C LEU A 63 -5.54 -22.76 1.49
N ASP A 64 -5.32 -23.56 0.46
CA ASP A 64 -4.33 -23.28 -0.56
C ASP A 64 -4.72 -22.04 -1.38
N VAL A 65 -3.73 -21.27 -1.81
CA VAL A 65 -3.95 -20.18 -2.77
C VAL A 65 -3.74 -20.74 -4.17
N ASP A 66 -4.80 -20.76 -4.97
CA ASP A 66 -4.73 -21.18 -6.37
C ASP A 66 -3.73 -20.32 -7.15
N GLY A 67 -2.88 -20.96 -7.94
CA GLY A 67 -1.81 -20.29 -8.70
C GLY A 67 -0.57 -19.89 -7.89
N CYS A 68 -0.54 -20.20 -6.57
CA CYS A 68 0.62 -19.99 -5.70
C CYS A 68 1.10 -21.29 -5.05
N GLN A 69 0.97 -22.42 -5.75
CA GLN A 69 1.46 -23.71 -5.33
C GLN A 69 2.64 -24.13 -6.22
N GLY A 70 3.80 -24.39 -5.64
CA GLY A 70 5.02 -24.76 -6.35
C GLY A 70 5.62 -23.63 -7.19
N ILE A 71 5.44 -22.37 -6.78
CA ILE A 71 5.95 -21.20 -7.51
C ILE A 71 7.39 -20.86 -7.13
N GLU A 72 8.15 -20.31 -8.07
CA GLU A 72 9.52 -19.83 -7.84
C GLU A 72 9.57 -18.34 -7.49
N LYS A 73 8.47 -17.60 -7.74
CA LYS A 73 8.35 -16.19 -7.42
C LYS A 73 8.26 -15.97 -5.91
N HIS A 74 8.79 -14.84 -5.44
CA HIS A 74 8.78 -14.45 -4.02
C HIS A 74 7.59 -13.55 -3.66
N HIS A 75 6.50 -13.68 -4.38
CA HIS A 75 5.24 -12.98 -4.11
C HIS A 75 4.05 -13.78 -4.63
N CYS A 76 2.90 -13.51 -4.04
CA CYS A 76 1.63 -14.12 -4.42
C CYS A 76 0.50 -13.09 -4.32
N ASP A 77 -0.36 -12.99 -5.34
CA ASP A 77 -1.54 -12.13 -5.33
C ASP A 77 -2.68 -12.82 -4.58
N LEU A 78 -3.02 -12.31 -3.39
CA LEU A 78 -4.09 -12.80 -2.56
C LEU A 78 -5.38 -11.95 -2.68
N SER A 79 -5.45 -10.99 -3.61
CA SER A 79 -6.60 -10.09 -3.73
C SER A 79 -7.93 -10.81 -3.86
N GLY A 80 -7.97 -11.93 -4.59
CA GLY A 80 -9.18 -12.74 -4.76
C GLY A 80 -9.67 -13.40 -3.47
N VAL A 81 -8.75 -13.96 -2.70
CA VAL A 81 -9.07 -14.71 -1.47
C VAL A 81 -9.19 -13.81 -0.23
N THR A 82 -8.73 -12.55 -0.32
CA THR A 82 -8.85 -11.53 0.73
C THR A 82 -9.80 -10.41 0.31
N SER A 83 -10.83 -10.74 -0.45
CA SER A 83 -11.73 -9.75 -1.09
C SER A 83 -12.79 -9.15 -0.15
N ASP A 84 -13.11 -9.78 0.98
CA ASP A 84 -13.99 -9.18 1.97
C ASP A 84 -13.21 -8.21 2.89
N PRO A 85 -13.42 -6.90 2.78
CA PRO A 85 -12.66 -5.91 3.54
C PRO A 85 -13.05 -5.86 5.03
N ARG A 86 -14.10 -6.55 5.45
CA ARG A 86 -14.53 -6.61 6.86
C ARG A 86 -13.76 -7.66 7.65
N GLU A 87 -13.16 -8.63 6.94
CA GLU A 87 -12.44 -9.75 7.52
C GLU A 87 -10.98 -9.40 7.83
N TRP A 88 -10.42 -10.20 8.72
CA TRP A 88 -9.01 -10.23 9.02
C TRP A 88 -8.42 -11.54 8.54
N TYR A 89 -7.23 -11.47 7.96
CA TYR A 89 -6.59 -12.61 7.30
C TYR A 89 -5.22 -12.92 7.87
N TYR A 90 -4.84 -14.17 7.74
CA TYR A 90 -3.47 -14.63 7.83
C TYR A 90 -3.08 -15.34 6.55
N ALA A 91 -1.81 -15.23 6.20
CA ALA A 91 -1.20 -16.06 5.18
C ALA A 91 0.04 -16.76 5.76
N ARG A 92 0.42 -17.88 5.16
CA ARG A 92 1.66 -18.55 5.48
C ARG A 92 2.31 -19.11 4.24
N VAL A 93 3.63 -19.22 4.28
CA VAL A 93 4.44 -19.72 3.17
C VAL A 93 5.41 -20.76 3.71
N HIS A 94 5.63 -21.82 2.95
CA HIS A 94 6.78 -22.69 3.13
C HIS A 94 7.52 -22.89 1.83
N ALA A 95 8.82 -23.17 1.92
CA ALA A 95 9.68 -23.52 0.80
C ALA A 95 9.89 -25.04 0.73
N SER A 96 10.12 -25.56 -0.48
CA SER A 96 10.49 -26.94 -0.74
C SER A 96 11.59 -27.01 -1.79
N SER A 97 12.69 -27.72 -1.48
CA SER A 97 13.79 -27.99 -2.42
C SER A 97 13.71 -29.43 -2.91
N LYS A 98 12.89 -29.73 -3.88
CA LYS A 98 12.68 -31.08 -4.46
C LYS A 98 12.50 -32.27 -3.48
N PRO A 99 11.83 -33.35 -3.86
CA PRO A 99 10.59 -33.85 -3.27
C PRO A 99 10.61 -34.23 -1.79
N ALA A 100 11.71 -34.07 -1.09
CA ALA A 100 11.84 -34.58 0.30
C ALA A 100 12.07 -33.52 1.39
N SER A 101 12.40 -32.26 1.06
CA SER A 101 12.75 -31.24 2.07
C SER A 101 11.76 -30.08 2.06
N LYS A 102 10.97 -29.95 3.13
CA LYS A 102 10.04 -28.84 3.35
C LYS A 102 10.52 -28.00 4.52
N SER A 103 10.52 -26.67 4.38
CA SER A 103 10.74 -25.77 5.50
C SER A 103 9.56 -25.78 6.48
N ALA A 104 9.75 -25.22 7.66
CA ALA A 104 8.63 -24.82 8.51
C ALA A 104 7.78 -23.75 7.81
N TRP A 105 6.51 -23.64 8.20
CA TRP A 105 5.63 -22.57 7.78
C TRP A 105 6.06 -21.25 8.42
N THR A 106 6.20 -20.21 7.61
CA THR A 106 6.35 -18.83 8.07
C THR A 106 5.00 -18.16 8.00
N LEU A 107 4.58 -17.52 9.10
CA LEU A 107 3.28 -16.88 9.25
C LEU A 107 3.40 -15.38 9.04
N SER A 108 2.46 -14.78 8.29
CA SER A 108 2.36 -13.33 8.14
C SER A 108 1.83 -12.66 9.41
N PRO A 109 2.08 -11.37 9.60
CA PRO A 109 1.24 -10.55 10.47
C PRO A 109 -0.23 -10.63 10.04
N ARG A 110 -1.13 -10.32 10.98
CA ARG A 110 -2.56 -10.22 10.69
C ARG A 110 -2.79 -9.07 9.72
N PHE A 111 -3.59 -9.30 8.70
CA PHE A 111 -3.88 -8.37 7.63
C PHE A 111 -5.38 -8.09 7.52
N SER A 112 -5.75 -6.82 7.35
CA SER A 112 -7.11 -6.41 7.02
C SER A 112 -7.09 -5.50 5.78
N PRO A 113 -7.76 -5.89 4.68
CA PRO A 113 -7.80 -5.06 3.48
C PRO A 113 -8.34 -3.65 3.78
N ARG A 114 -9.33 -3.52 4.65
CA ARG A 114 -9.92 -2.23 5.01
C ARG A 114 -8.94 -1.28 5.70
N TRP A 115 -8.14 -1.82 6.63
CA TRP A 115 -7.29 -0.99 7.49
C TRP A 115 -5.86 -0.86 6.98
N ASP A 116 -5.36 -1.89 6.28
CA ASP A 116 -3.94 -1.96 5.91
C ASP A 116 -3.68 -1.55 4.46
N THR A 117 -4.72 -1.49 3.58
CA THR A 117 -4.52 -1.00 2.22
C THR A 117 -4.11 0.48 2.20
N LYS A 118 -3.08 0.79 1.42
CA LYS A 118 -2.73 2.17 1.07
C LYS A 118 -3.61 2.63 -0.08
N ILE A 119 -3.93 3.90 -0.10
CA ILE A 119 -4.66 4.51 -1.21
C ILE A 119 -3.65 5.21 -2.12
N SER A 120 -3.75 4.97 -3.41
CA SER A 120 -2.86 5.62 -4.37
C SER A 120 -3.18 7.11 -4.52
N PRO A 121 -2.16 7.95 -4.76
CA PRO A 121 -2.36 9.35 -5.06
C PRO A 121 -3.25 9.56 -6.29
N PRO A 122 -4.07 10.60 -6.35
CA PRO A 122 -4.89 10.88 -7.51
C PRO A 122 -4.05 11.38 -8.68
N VAL A 123 -4.56 11.18 -9.90
CA VAL A 123 -3.92 11.69 -11.12
C VAL A 123 -4.61 12.97 -11.58
N LEU A 124 -3.89 14.08 -11.55
CA LEU A 124 -4.39 15.39 -12.01
C LEU A 124 -4.28 15.54 -13.52
N LYS A 125 -5.30 16.18 -14.11
CA LYS A 125 -5.28 16.75 -15.47
C LYS A 125 -5.64 18.21 -15.36
N LEU A 126 -4.76 19.08 -15.85
CA LEU A 126 -4.92 20.53 -15.83
C LEU A 126 -5.21 21.05 -17.23
N ASN A 127 -6.20 21.94 -17.35
CA ASN A 127 -6.49 22.66 -18.57
C ASN A 127 -6.54 24.15 -18.23
N ILE A 128 -5.94 24.98 -19.08
CA ILE A 128 -5.97 26.43 -18.95
C ILE A 128 -7.11 26.93 -19.81
N THR A 129 -7.84 27.94 -19.27
CA THR A 129 -8.92 28.65 -19.95
C THR A 129 -8.76 30.13 -19.66
N GLU A 130 -9.44 30.97 -20.41
CA GLU A 130 -9.52 32.44 -20.15
C GLU A 130 -10.04 32.75 -18.74
N GLN A 131 -10.77 31.82 -18.12
CA GLN A 131 -11.36 32.00 -16.79
C GLN A 131 -10.49 31.44 -15.66
N GLY A 132 -9.30 30.88 -15.97
CA GLY A 132 -8.36 30.30 -15.02
C GLY A 132 -7.99 28.86 -15.30
N ILE A 133 -7.63 28.11 -14.25
CA ILE A 133 -7.16 26.73 -14.33
C ILE A 133 -8.33 25.78 -14.03
N VAL A 134 -8.59 24.85 -14.93
CA VAL A 134 -9.55 23.76 -14.73
C VAL A 134 -8.82 22.51 -14.31
N VAL A 135 -9.02 22.11 -13.07
CA VAL A 135 -8.44 20.88 -12.49
C VAL A 135 -9.43 19.73 -12.65
N ARG A 136 -8.98 18.63 -13.22
CA ARG A 136 -9.73 17.37 -13.27
C ARG A 136 -8.93 16.29 -12.56
N VAL A 137 -9.62 15.49 -11.76
CA VAL A 137 -9.02 14.34 -11.07
C VAL A 137 -9.52 13.08 -11.74
N LYS A 138 -8.59 12.18 -12.11
CA LYS A 138 -8.96 10.84 -12.58
C LYS A 138 -9.56 10.07 -11.39
N PRO A 139 -10.76 9.50 -11.51
CA PRO A 139 -11.37 8.74 -10.44
C PRO A 139 -10.46 7.57 -9.99
N PRO A 140 -10.47 7.21 -8.69
CA PRO A 140 -9.76 6.05 -8.21
C PRO A 140 -10.38 4.76 -8.76
N ARG A 141 -9.72 3.64 -8.53
CA ARG A 141 -10.20 2.33 -8.97
C ARG A 141 -11.64 2.08 -8.50
N PRO A 142 -12.47 1.38 -9.30
CA PRO A 142 -13.87 1.12 -8.94
C PRO A 142 -14.05 0.49 -7.57
N LEU A 143 -13.13 -0.39 -7.16
CA LEU A 143 -13.19 -1.05 -5.86
C LEU A 143 -13.00 -0.06 -4.71
N VAL A 144 -12.05 0.88 -4.82
CA VAL A 144 -11.84 1.94 -3.82
C VAL A 144 -13.13 2.77 -3.66
N ARG A 145 -13.74 3.20 -4.77
CA ARG A 145 -15.00 3.95 -4.75
C ARG A 145 -16.17 3.17 -4.15
N LYS A 146 -16.20 1.85 -4.41
CA LYS A 146 -17.25 0.97 -3.85
C LYS A 146 -17.10 0.80 -2.34
N MET A 147 -15.87 0.80 -1.83
CA MET A 147 -15.57 0.57 -0.42
C MET A 147 -15.66 1.85 0.42
N HIS A 148 -15.56 3.02 -0.22
CA HIS A 148 -15.51 4.32 0.46
C HIS A 148 -16.45 5.31 -0.23
N ASN A 149 -17.56 5.61 0.41
CA ASN A 149 -18.53 6.62 -0.04
C ASN A 149 -18.22 8.03 0.50
N ASP A 150 -17.28 8.14 1.43
CA ASP A 150 -16.81 9.35 2.09
C ASP A 150 -15.45 9.85 1.54
N LEU A 151 -15.14 9.47 0.30
CA LEU A 151 -13.90 9.80 -0.37
C LEU A 151 -13.98 11.20 -0.99
N PHE A 152 -12.96 12.01 -0.74
CA PHE A 152 -12.78 13.32 -1.37
C PHE A 152 -11.30 13.57 -1.71
N TYR A 153 -11.03 14.68 -2.40
CA TYR A 153 -9.68 15.09 -2.77
C TYR A 153 -9.34 16.41 -2.10
N LYS A 154 -8.13 16.50 -1.56
CA LYS A 154 -7.47 17.76 -1.24
C LYS A 154 -6.58 18.14 -2.40
N ILE A 155 -6.71 19.36 -2.89
CA ILE A 155 -5.93 19.89 -4.00
C ILE A 155 -5.15 21.09 -3.48
N TYR A 156 -3.84 21.05 -3.66
CA TYR A 156 -2.89 22.06 -3.22
C TYR A 156 -2.41 22.85 -4.42
N LEU A 157 -2.63 24.16 -4.39
CA LEU A 157 -2.13 25.09 -5.37
C LEU A 157 -0.89 25.79 -4.79
N VAL A 158 0.25 25.54 -5.37
CA VAL A 158 1.53 26.13 -4.94
C VAL A 158 1.85 27.33 -5.84
N HIS A 159 2.04 28.47 -5.20
CA HIS A 159 2.44 29.71 -5.88
C HIS A 159 3.96 29.79 -6.01
N ASN A 160 4.45 30.60 -6.95
CA ASN A 160 5.88 30.89 -7.11
C ASN A 160 6.55 31.44 -5.84
N SER A 161 5.77 32.06 -4.95
CA SER A 161 6.24 32.54 -3.64
C SER A 161 6.46 31.44 -2.60
N GLY A 162 6.08 30.20 -2.90
CA GLY A 162 6.03 29.09 -1.97
C GLY A 162 4.76 29.05 -1.08
N ALA A 163 3.85 30.02 -1.24
CA ALA A 163 2.55 29.97 -0.55
C ALA A 163 1.68 28.85 -1.16
N GLU A 164 0.93 28.18 -0.31
CA GLU A 164 0.06 27.08 -0.70
C GLU A 164 -1.40 27.42 -0.35
N GLU A 165 -2.31 27.16 -1.28
CA GLU A 165 -3.76 27.22 -1.06
C GLU A 165 -4.35 25.82 -1.16
N GLU A 166 -5.21 25.44 -0.20
CA GLU A 166 -5.88 24.14 -0.15
C GLU A 166 -7.33 24.28 -0.62
N PHE A 167 -7.75 23.33 -1.47
CA PHE A 167 -9.12 23.19 -1.95
C PHE A 167 -9.60 21.78 -1.74
N GLU A 168 -10.85 21.63 -1.32
CA GLU A 168 -11.51 20.33 -1.24
C GLU A 168 -12.41 20.09 -2.44
N MET A 169 -12.41 18.87 -2.94
CA MET A 169 -13.29 18.44 -4.03
C MET A 169 -13.84 17.06 -3.73
N GLU A 170 -15.15 16.95 -3.62
CA GLU A 170 -15.79 15.66 -3.42
C GLU A 170 -15.49 14.67 -4.56
N CYS A 171 -15.33 13.41 -4.23
CA CYS A 171 -15.26 12.36 -5.25
C CYS A 171 -16.70 12.11 -5.76
N CYS A 172 -16.92 11.92 -6.95
CA CYS A 172 -16.11 11.97 -8.14
C CYS A 172 -16.63 13.08 -9.04
N PHE A 173 -16.65 14.30 -8.54
CA PHE A 173 -16.96 15.48 -9.33
C PHE A 173 -15.92 15.66 -10.44
N HIS A 174 -16.36 16.18 -11.57
CA HIS A 174 -15.55 16.10 -12.77
C HIS A 174 -14.50 17.20 -12.88
N LYS A 175 -14.66 18.32 -12.16
CA LYS A 175 -13.76 19.47 -12.28
C LYS A 175 -13.86 20.45 -11.11
N LEU A 176 -12.71 21.04 -10.75
CA LEU A 176 -12.58 22.24 -9.93
C LEU A 176 -12.08 23.37 -10.82
N ASN A 177 -12.69 24.57 -10.72
CA ASN A 177 -12.27 25.74 -11.47
C ASN A 177 -11.59 26.74 -10.54
N LEU A 178 -10.30 26.95 -10.72
CA LEU A 178 -9.50 27.94 -10.00
C LEU A 178 -9.52 29.27 -10.81
N LYS A 179 -10.35 30.21 -10.35
CA LYS A 179 -10.60 31.46 -11.08
C LYS A 179 -9.69 32.63 -10.69
N LYS A 180 -9.12 32.59 -9.48
CA LYS A 180 -8.27 33.65 -8.95
C LYS A 180 -6.80 33.38 -9.25
N VAL A 181 -6.46 33.31 -10.53
CA VAL A 181 -5.08 33.14 -10.99
C VAL A 181 -4.66 34.35 -11.80
N LYS A 182 -3.41 34.79 -11.66
CA LYS A 182 -2.86 35.91 -12.44
C LYS A 182 -2.46 35.43 -13.83
N HIS A 183 -2.43 36.35 -14.79
CA HIS A 183 -2.00 36.05 -16.16
C HIS A 183 -0.48 35.84 -16.21
N LYS A 184 -0.05 34.92 -17.07
CA LYS A 184 1.36 34.63 -17.35
C LYS A 184 2.17 34.21 -16.09
N GLU A 185 1.50 33.66 -15.10
CA GLU A 185 2.15 33.04 -13.94
C GLU A 185 2.12 31.50 -14.01
N GLU A 186 3.15 30.91 -13.50
CA GLU A 186 3.22 29.44 -13.32
C GLU A 186 2.61 29.05 -11.99
N TYR A 187 1.78 28.02 -12.04
CA TYR A 187 1.14 27.41 -10.89
C TYR A 187 1.39 25.91 -10.89
N CYS A 188 1.83 25.38 -9.77
CA CYS A 188 2.04 23.95 -9.58
C CYS A 188 0.95 23.38 -8.66
N LEU A 189 0.41 22.22 -9.02
CA LEU A 189 -0.66 21.58 -8.27
C LEU A 189 -0.28 20.17 -7.87
N GLN A 190 -0.66 19.81 -6.65
CA GLN A 190 -0.61 18.44 -6.11
C GLN A 190 -1.99 18.10 -5.56
N ALA A 191 -2.26 16.82 -5.33
CA ALA A 191 -3.48 16.38 -4.69
C ALA A 191 -3.30 15.12 -3.86
N GLU A 192 -4.17 14.92 -2.88
CA GLU A 192 -4.32 13.72 -2.07
C GLU A 192 -5.71 13.15 -2.21
N THR A 193 -5.83 11.83 -2.12
CA THR A 193 -7.10 11.15 -1.91
C THR A 193 -7.31 10.97 -0.41
N VAL A 194 -8.44 11.41 0.13
CA VAL A 194 -8.77 11.34 1.56
C VAL A 194 -10.01 10.48 1.77
N ILE A 195 -9.96 9.61 2.79
CA ILE A 195 -11.07 8.81 3.29
C ILE A 195 -11.40 9.33 4.69
N ALA A 196 -12.45 10.16 4.80
CA ALA A 196 -12.76 10.90 6.02
C ALA A 196 -13.01 9.97 7.22
N PHE A 197 -13.84 8.94 7.05
CA PHE A 197 -14.22 8.03 8.13
C PHE A 197 -13.03 7.28 8.76
N GLN A 198 -11.99 7.00 7.97
CA GLN A 198 -10.78 6.31 8.45
C GLN A 198 -9.67 7.27 8.85
N ALA A 199 -9.84 8.57 8.69
CA ALA A 199 -8.79 9.58 8.83
C ALA A 199 -7.51 9.18 8.05
N LYS A 200 -7.69 8.62 6.86
CA LYS A 200 -6.62 8.09 6.00
C LYS A 200 -6.49 8.95 4.75
N SER A 201 -5.26 9.29 4.39
CA SER A 201 -4.95 9.94 3.12
C SER A 201 -3.90 9.15 2.32
N SER A 202 -3.88 9.37 1.02
CA SER A 202 -2.76 8.95 0.18
C SER A 202 -1.56 9.88 0.37
N ASP A 203 -0.43 9.50 -0.19
CA ASP A 203 0.63 10.48 -0.45
C ASP A 203 0.12 11.56 -1.42
N ARG A 204 0.82 12.71 -1.47
CA ARG A 204 0.56 13.73 -2.49
C ARG A 204 0.91 13.18 -3.88
N SER A 205 0.12 13.56 -4.86
CA SER A 205 0.42 13.25 -6.26
C SER A 205 1.72 13.91 -6.71
N PRO A 206 2.35 13.40 -7.78
CA PRO A 206 3.40 14.15 -8.45
C PRO A 206 2.91 15.56 -8.79
N GLU A 207 3.80 16.52 -8.62
CA GLU A 207 3.52 17.93 -8.93
C GLU A 207 3.25 18.11 -10.41
N LYS A 208 2.30 18.98 -10.73
CA LYS A 208 1.91 19.31 -12.09
C LYS A 208 1.80 20.82 -12.24
N CYS A 209 2.65 21.38 -13.12
CA CYS A 209 2.72 22.83 -13.32
C CYS A 209 2.07 23.24 -14.64
N VAL A 210 1.50 24.42 -14.65
CA VAL A 210 0.92 25.09 -15.83
C VAL A 210 1.13 26.60 -15.76
N THR A 211 1.35 27.23 -16.91
CA THR A 211 1.43 28.70 -17.03
C THR A 211 0.10 29.21 -17.54
N THR A 212 -0.49 30.19 -16.86
CA THR A 212 -1.76 30.82 -17.24
C THR A 212 -1.59 31.67 -18.51
N LEU A 213 -2.70 31.88 -19.23
CA LEU A 213 -2.74 32.70 -20.45
C LEU A 213 -2.49 34.17 -20.15
#